data_c0e480c5aefb9d841bc86e3d2af91b1a
#
_entry.id   c0e480c5aefb9d841bc86e3d2af91b1a
#
_cell.length_a   1.000
_cell.length_b   1.000
_cell.length_c   1.000
_cell.angle_alpha   90.00
_cell.angle_beta   90.00
_cell.angle_gamma   90.00
#
_symmetry.space_group_name_H-M   'P 1'
#
loop_
_entity.id
_entity.type
_entity.pdbx_description
1 polymer ?
#
loop_
_entity_poly.entity_id
_entity_poly.type
_entity_poly.pdbx_seq_one_letter_code
_entity_poly.pdbx_strand_id
1 'polypeptide(L)'
;MADGRTPSSAGEDGTPPPGPDPVGHVHAVRPFLVTAGRVAPSANGKTMPVETQVVATAEGLAGLDRLSFEQHDIVAACRRPQSIAEIAARLRLHLNVVRILSEDLRAAGQLTVHVPDSGVIHDASVLRRVIDGLRAIPDSRGVLRDTD
;
A
#
# COMPACT_ATOMS: atom_id res chain seq x y z
N MET A 1 -67.65 15.86 43.60
CA MET A 1 -66.78 15.87 44.77
C MET A 1 -65.54 15.08 44.52
N ALA A 2 -64.38 15.66 44.72
CA ALA A 2 -63.06 15.09 44.75
C ALA A 2 -62.48 14.61 43.41
N ASP A 3 -61.70 15.34 42.74
CA ASP A 3 -60.28 15.70 42.94
C ASP A 3 -59.37 14.48 42.92
N GLY A 4 -58.65 14.34 41.85
CA GLY A 4 -57.60 13.34 41.63
C GLY A 4 -56.57 13.85 40.68
N ARG A 5 -55.71 14.67 41.20
CA ARG A 5 -54.58 15.30 40.53
C ARG A 5 -53.47 14.26 40.28
N THR A 6 -53.12 14.00 39.05
CA THR A 6 -51.91 13.24 38.71
C THR A 6 -50.75 14.21 38.39
N PRO A 7 -49.56 14.02 38.96
CA PRO A 7 -48.39 14.75 38.52
C PRO A 7 -47.77 14.10 37.31
N SER A 8 -47.55 14.92 36.30
CA SER A 8 -46.72 14.66 35.15
C SER A 8 -45.29 14.40 35.57
N SER A 9 -44.75 13.25 35.28
CA SER A 9 -43.31 13.02 35.32
C SER A 9 -42.75 13.19 33.91
N ALA A 10 -41.99 14.23 33.76
CA ALA A 10 -41.16 14.49 32.58
C ALA A 10 -40.16 13.36 32.44
N GLY A 11 -40.27 12.59 31.38
CA GLY A 11 -39.21 11.69 30.90
C GLY A 11 -38.13 12.53 30.25
N GLU A 12 -36.99 12.64 30.89
CA GLU A 12 -35.79 13.14 30.26
C GLU A 12 -35.34 12.12 29.21
N ASP A 13 -35.55 12.51 27.98
CA ASP A 13 -35.05 11.80 26.80
C ASP A 13 -33.54 12.00 26.73
N GLY A 14 -32.83 11.17 27.47
CA GLY A 14 -31.37 11.10 27.46
C GLY A 14 -30.85 10.41 26.20
N THR A 15 -30.97 11.06 25.05
CA THR A 15 -30.25 10.63 23.86
C THR A 15 -28.74 10.84 24.12
N PRO A 16 -27.96 9.77 24.21
CA PRO A 16 -26.52 9.95 24.35
C PRO A 16 -25.98 10.66 23.09
N PRO A 17 -25.00 11.55 23.24
CA PRO A 17 -24.39 12.24 22.11
C PRO A 17 -23.84 11.21 21.13
N PRO A 18 -23.92 11.44 19.80
CA PRO A 18 -23.31 10.57 18.83
C PRO A 18 -21.80 10.49 19.13
N GLY A 19 -21.35 9.30 19.45
CA GLY A 19 -19.93 9.01 19.58
C GLY A 19 -19.22 9.32 18.25
N PRO A 20 -17.91 9.61 18.27
CA PRO A 20 -17.17 9.86 17.05
C PRO A 20 -17.36 8.67 16.12
N ASP A 21 -17.82 8.96 14.89
CA ASP A 21 -17.98 7.96 13.86
C ASP A 21 -16.70 7.15 13.74
N PRO A 22 -16.75 5.82 13.74
CA PRO A 22 -15.58 5.01 13.50
C PRO A 22 -15.15 5.18 12.03
N VAL A 23 -14.39 6.23 11.75
CA VAL A 23 -13.70 6.45 10.48
C VAL A 23 -12.67 5.35 10.32
N GLY A 24 -13.07 4.15 9.96
CA GLY A 24 -12.12 3.06 9.84
C GLY A 24 -12.62 1.81 9.10
N HIS A 25 -13.92 1.66 8.90
CA HIS A 25 -14.45 0.38 8.40
C HIS A 25 -14.91 0.35 6.94
N VAL A 26 -14.78 1.45 6.18
CA VAL A 26 -15.20 1.47 4.77
C VAL A 26 -14.24 0.70 3.86
N HIS A 27 -13.00 0.43 4.33
CA HIS A 27 -11.99 -0.25 3.52
C HIS A 27 -11.95 -1.78 3.63
N ALA A 28 -12.63 -2.38 4.60
CA ALA A 28 -12.52 -3.83 4.83
C ALA A 28 -13.28 -4.69 3.80
N VAL A 29 -14.37 -4.17 3.22
CA VAL A 29 -15.20 -4.90 2.25
C VAL A 29 -14.72 -4.67 0.81
N ARG A 30 -14.11 -3.54 0.53
CA ARG A 30 -13.62 -3.15 -0.78
C ARG A 30 -12.55 -4.07 -1.37
N PRO A 31 -11.54 -4.53 -0.61
CA PRO A 31 -10.51 -5.43 -1.12
C PRO A 31 -11.06 -6.70 -1.76
N PHE A 32 -12.09 -7.29 -1.16
CA PHE A 32 -12.71 -8.51 -1.68
C PHE A 32 -13.50 -8.29 -2.98
N LEU A 33 -14.11 -7.13 -3.16
CA LEU A 33 -14.82 -6.79 -4.38
C LEU A 33 -13.84 -6.55 -5.54
N VAL A 34 -12.75 -5.85 -5.27
CA VAL A 34 -11.74 -5.48 -6.28
C VAL A 34 -10.96 -6.70 -6.76
N THR A 35 -10.72 -7.67 -5.89
CA THR A 35 -9.99 -8.90 -6.23
C THR A 35 -10.91 -10.06 -6.63
N ALA A 36 -12.23 -9.82 -6.78
CA ALA A 36 -13.22 -10.86 -7.04
C ALA A 36 -13.12 -12.05 -6.07
N GLY A 37 -12.88 -11.76 -4.77
CA GLY A 37 -12.77 -12.77 -3.72
C GLY A 37 -11.43 -13.51 -3.68
N ARG A 38 -10.47 -13.15 -4.51
CA ARG A 38 -9.14 -13.78 -4.49
C ARG A 38 -8.31 -13.23 -3.33
N VAL A 39 -7.93 -14.13 -2.43
CA VAL A 39 -7.10 -13.83 -1.25
C VAL A 39 -5.64 -14.18 -1.51
N ALA A 40 -5.39 -15.05 -2.50
CA ALA A 40 -4.06 -15.50 -2.90
C ALA A 40 -3.80 -15.11 -4.36
N PRO A 41 -2.57 -14.78 -4.71
CA PRO A 41 -2.22 -14.54 -6.10
C PRO A 41 -2.27 -15.85 -6.89
N SER A 42 -2.56 -15.67 -8.15
CA SER A 42 -2.58 -16.59 -9.29
C SER A 42 -2.19 -18.06 -9.04
N ALA A 43 -2.84 -18.95 -9.77
CA ALA A 43 -2.74 -20.43 -9.71
C ALA A 43 -1.31 -21.03 -9.76
N ASN A 44 -0.29 -20.25 -10.00
CA ASN A 44 1.11 -20.69 -10.05
C ASN A 44 1.88 -20.47 -8.73
N GLY A 45 1.22 -20.11 -7.63
CA GLY A 45 1.82 -20.07 -6.29
C GLY A 45 2.95 -19.02 -6.08
N LYS A 46 3.35 -18.31 -7.11
CA LYS A 46 4.46 -17.36 -7.05
C LYS A 46 3.92 -15.95 -6.92
N THR A 47 3.80 -15.49 -5.69
CA THR A 47 3.46 -14.10 -5.39
C THR A 47 4.58 -13.19 -5.84
N MET A 48 4.23 -12.09 -6.52
CA MET A 48 5.18 -11.03 -6.84
C MET A 48 5.76 -10.45 -5.54
N PRO A 49 7.10 -10.49 -5.35
CA PRO A 49 7.73 -9.87 -4.18
C PRO A 49 7.36 -8.39 -4.05
N VAL A 50 7.32 -7.88 -2.82
CA VAL A 50 6.88 -6.50 -2.54
C VAL A 50 7.84 -5.45 -3.09
N GLU A 51 9.10 -5.81 -3.23
CA GLU A 51 10.18 -5.00 -3.80
C GLU A 51 10.22 -5.04 -5.33
N THR A 52 9.45 -5.91 -5.98
CA THR A 52 9.40 -5.99 -7.44
C THR A 52 8.95 -4.65 -8.01
N GLN A 53 9.77 -4.08 -8.88
CA GLN A 53 9.44 -2.88 -9.60
C GLN A 53 8.64 -3.21 -10.86
N VAL A 54 7.57 -2.47 -11.08
CA VAL A 54 6.74 -2.58 -12.27
C VAL A 54 6.64 -1.22 -12.95
N VAL A 55 6.47 -1.24 -14.26
CA VAL A 55 6.29 -0.05 -15.10
C VAL A 55 5.16 -0.29 -16.08
N ALA A 56 4.39 0.76 -16.35
CA ALA A 56 3.30 0.71 -17.34
C ALA A 56 3.85 0.55 -18.74
N THR A 57 3.22 -0.32 -19.51
CA THR A 57 3.50 -0.47 -20.95
C THR A 57 2.80 0.66 -21.74
N ALA A 58 3.22 0.85 -23.00
CA ALA A 58 2.53 1.79 -23.89
C ALA A 58 1.06 1.39 -24.09
N GLU A 59 0.77 0.10 -24.17
CA GLU A 59 -0.59 -0.43 -24.27
C GLU A 59 -1.41 -0.15 -23.01
N GLY A 60 -0.82 -0.35 -21.82
CA GLY A 60 -1.45 -0.04 -20.55
C GLY A 60 -1.81 1.44 -20.43
N LEU A 61 -0.92 2.33 -20.85
CA LEU A 61 -1.17 3.78 -20.82
C LEU A 61 -2.23 4.21 -21.85
N ALA A 62 -2.28 3.56 -23.00
CA ALA A 62 -3.29 3.84 -24.03
C ALA A 62 -4.68 3.30 -23.65
N GLY A 63 -4.73 2.27 -22.79
CA GLY A 63 -5.95 1.61 -22.36
C GLY A 63 -6.54 2.08 -21.03
N LEU A 64 -6.03 3.17 -20.43
CA LEU A 64 -6.42 3.64 -19.10
C LEU A 64 -7.93 3.79 -18.92
N ASP A 65 -8.63 4.33 -19.90
CA ASP A 65 -10.08 4.59 -19.84
C ASP A 65 -10.94 3.31 -19.75
N ARG A 66 -10.35 2.15 -20.02
CA ARG A 66 -11.04 0.85 -20.00
C ARG A 66 -10.83 0.09 -18.69
N LEU A 67 -9.98 0.62 -17.81
CA LEU A 67 -9.64 -0.03 -16.56
C LEU A 67 -10.62 0.36 -15.44
N SER A 68 -10.80 -0.55 -14.49
CA SER A 68 -11.49 -0.22 -13.24
C SER A 68 -10.70 0.82 -12.44
N PHE A 69 -11.36 1.53 -11.52
CA PHE A 69 -10.75 2.63 -10.77
C PHE A 69 -9.37 2.28 -10.19
N GLU A 70 -9.27 1.17 -9.48
CA GLU A 70 -8.03 0.77 -8.81
C GLU A 70 -6.95 0.34 -9.82
N GLN A 71 -7.34 -0.34 -10.89
CA GLN A 71 -6.43 -0.74 -11.96
C GLN A 71 -5.90 0.48 -12.72
N HIS A 72 -6.79 1.43 -13.04
CA HIS A 72 -6.44 2.70 -13.63
C HIS A 72 -5.38 3.42 -12.78
N ASP A 73 -5.62 3.55 -11.47
CA ASP A 73 -4.74 4.26 -10.56
C ASP A 73 -3.37 3.58 -10.45
N ILE A 74 -3.34 2.24 -10.44
CA ILE A 74 -2.08 1.48 -10.44
C ILE A 74 -1.30 1.73 -11.73
N VAL A 75 -1.92 1.60 -12.90
CA VAL A 75 -1.23 1.82 -14.19
C VAL A 75 -0.79 3.28 -14.33
N ALA A 76 -1.62 4.24 -13.93
CA ALA A 76 -1.29 5.66 -13.94
C ALA A 76 -0.12 5.99 -12.99
N ALA A 77 -0.02 5.34 -11.84
CA ALA A 77 1.10 5.48 -10.91
C ALA A 77 2.40 4.91 -11.49
N CYS A 78 2.31 3.86 -12.30
CA CYS A 78 3.45 3.13 -12.87
C CYS A 78 4.02 3.75 -14.16
N ARG A 79 3.78 5.02 -14.45
CA ARG A 79 4.46 5.73 -15.56
C ARG A 79 5.98 5.74 -15.42
N ARG A 80 6.47 5.57 -14.19
CA ARG A 80 7.87 5.33 -13.85
C ARG A 80 7.93 4.05 -13.05
N PRO A 81 9.06 3.32 -13.06
CA PRO A 81 9.21 2.12 -12.26
C PRO A 81 8.91 2.41 -10.78
N GLN A 82 8.03 1.60 -10.20
CA GLN A 82 7.66 1.66 -8.78
C GLN A 82 7.56 0.25 -8.22
N SER A 83 7.97 0.08 -6.97
CA SER A 83 7.78 -1.20 -6.29
C SER A 83 6.31 -1.41 -5.91
N ILE A 84 5.91 -2.66 -5.75
CA ILE A 84 4.57 -3.02 -5.28
C ILE A 84 4.27 -2.35 -3.94
N ALA A 85 5.27 -2.28 -3.04
CA ALA A 85 5.13 -1.61 -1.74
C ALA A 85 4.88 -0.11 -1.89
N GLU A 86 5.59 0.58 -2.77
CA GLU A 86 5.40 2.02 -3.04
C GLU A 86 4.02 2.32 -3.61
N ILE A 87 3.55 1.49 -4.55
CA ILE A 87 2.21 1.62 -5.12
C ILE A 87 1.15 1.48 -4.02
N ALA A 88 1.27 0.46 -3.17
CA ALA A 88 0.35 0.23 -2.06
C ALA A 88 0.30 1.42 -1.09
N ALA A 89 1.46 1.93 -0.70
CA ALA A 89 1.57 3.09 0.18
C ALA A 89 0.99 4.36 -0.45
N ARG A 90 1.31 4.62 -1.72
CA ARG A 90 0.88 5.82 -2.45
C ARG A 90 -0.63 5.86 -2.67
N LEU A 91 -1.21 4.74 -3.07
CA LEU A 91 -2.64 4.62 -3.35
C LEU A 91 -3.47 4.28 -2.11
N ARG A 92 -2.81 4.07 -0.96
CA ARG A 92 -3.46 3.64 0.30
C ARG A 92 -4.29 2.37 0.13
N LEU A 93 -3.81 1.46 -0.71
CA LEU A 93 -4.42 0.16 -0.93
C LEU A 93 -3.71 -0.91 -0.09
N HIS A 94 -4.47 -1.93 0.27
CA HIS A 94 -3.87 -3.08 0.96
C HIS A 94 -2.85 -3.77 0.05
N LEU A 95 -1.68 -4.12 0.59
CA LEU A 95 -0.56 -4.69 -0.16
C LEU A 95 -0.96 -5.91 -1.00
N ASN A 96 -1.77 -6.82 -0.44
CA ASN A 96 -2.23 -8.00 -1.17
C ASN A 96 -3.15 -7.65 -2.35
N VAL A 97 -3.96 -6.60 -2.24
CA VAL A 97 -4.79 -6.11 -3.35
C VAL A 97 -3.92 -5.62 -4.49
N VAL A 98 -2.92 -4.78 -4.17
CA VAL A 98 -1.97 -4.29 -5.18
C VAL A 98 -1.22 -5.43 -5.85
N ARG A 99 -0.78 -6.44 -5.08
CA ARG A 99 -0.12 -7.63 -5.65
C ARG A 99 -1.00 -8.37 -6.65
N ILE A 100 -2.24 -8.66 -6.29
CA ILE A 100 -3.20 -9.37 -7.15
C ILE A 100 -3.49 -8.56 -8.41
N LEU A 101 -3.81 -7.28 -8.26
CA LEU A 101 -4.12 -6.40 -9.39
C LEU A 101 -2.91 -6.19 -10.30
N SER A 102 -1.71 -6.04 -9.75
CA SER A 102 -0.49 -5.90 -10.54
C SER A 102 -0.15 -7.17 -11.32
N GLU A 103 -0.42 -8.36 -10.75
CA GLU A 103 -0.27 -9.63 -11.44
C GLU A 103 -1.27 -9.75 -12.60
N ASP A 104 -2.54 -9.37 -12.38
CA ASP A 104 -3.57 -9.37 -13.42
C ASP A 104 -3.22 -8.39 -14.55
N LEU A 105 -2.80 -7.18 -14.20
CA LEU A 105 -2.39 -6.16 -15.17
C LEU A 105 -1.15 -6.58 -15.96
N ARG A 106 -0.22 -7.28 -15.30
CA ARG A 106 0.95 -7.87 -15.97
C ARG A 106 0.55 -8.98 -16.93
N ALA A 107 -0.35 -9.86 -16.52
CA ALA A 107 -0.88 -10.93 -17.37
C ALA A 107 -1.64 -10.38 -18.58
N ALA A 108 -2.31 -9.24 -18.43
CA ALA A 108 -3.00 -8.50 -19.49
C ALA A 108 -2.06 -7.62 -20.34
N GLY A 109 -0.74 -7.62 -20.09
CA GLY A 109 0.24 -6.84 -20.86
C GLY A 109 0.25 -5.34 -20.56
N GLN A 110 -0.48 -4.88 -19.55
CA GLN A 110 -0.59 -3.46 -19.20
C GLN A 110 0.52 -2.97 -18.28
N LEU A 111 1.12 -3.89 -17.50
CA LEU A 111 2.32 -3.67 -16.73
C LEU A 111 3.41 -4.65 -17.14
N THR A 112 4.65 -4.25 -16.96
CA THR A 112 5.81 -5.15 -17.08
C THR A 112 6.71 -4.99 -15.87
N VAL A 113 7.50 -6.04 -15.56
CA VAL A 113 8.50 -5.99 -14.50
C VAL A 113 9.69 -5.17 -15.01
N HIS A 114 10.03 -4.14 -14.25
CA HIS A 114 11.24 -3.37 -14.50
C HIS A 114 12.44 -4.07 -13.88
N VAL A 115 13.36 -4.49 -14.72
CA VAL A 115 14.66 -4.98 -14.27
C VAL A 115 15.62 -3.81 -14.40
N PRO A 116 16.15 -3.26 -13.29
CA PRO A 116 17.15 -2.20 -13.38
C PRO A 116 18.36 -2.72 -14.13
N ASP A 117 18.92 -1.87 -14.99
CA ASP A 117 20.08 -2.24 -15.77
C ASP A 117 21.26 -2.51 -14.82
N SER A 118 21.57 -3.78 -14.65
CA SER A 118 22.52 -4.27 -13.64
C SER A 118 23.98 -3.97 -14.02
N GLY A 119 24.21 -3.29 -15.14
CA GLY A 119 25.55 -3.01 -15.62
C GLY A 119 26.45 -2.24 -14.63
N VAL A 120 25.83 -1.46 -13.74
CA VAL A 120 26.57 -0.68 -12.72
C VAL A 120 26.64 -1.41 -11.37
N ILE A 121 25.66 -2.28 -11.08
CA ILE A 121 25.56 -2.94 -9.76
C ILE A 121 26.51 -4.12 -9.62
N HIS A 122 26.96 -4.70 -10.73
CA HIS A 122 27.85 -5.86 -10.75
C HIS A 122 29.31 -5.50 -10.99
N ASP A 123 29.65 -4.22 -11.04
CA ASP A 123 31.02 -3.79 -11.13
C ASP A 123 31.73 -3.97 -9.78
N ALA A 124 32.53 -5.02 -9.68
CA ALA A 124 33.29 -5.34 -8.48
C ALA A 124 34.20 -4.18 -8.03
N SER A 125 34.61 -3.30 -8.96
CA SER A 125 35.44 -2.13 -8.66
C SER A 125 34.62 -1.08 -7.88
N VAL A 126 33.37 -0.85 -8.26
CA VAL A 126 32.47 0.06 -7.55
C VAL A 126 32.14 -0.48 -6.15
N LEU A 127 31.86 -1.77 -6.03
CA LEU A 127 31.60 -2.40 -4.72
C LEU A 127 32.79 -2.30 -3.79
N ARG A 128 34.01 -2.53 -4.28
CA ARG A 128 35.26 -2.34 -3.50
C ARG A 128 35.43 -0.91 -3.03
N ARG A 129 35.22 0.07 -3.91
CA ARG A 129 35.27 1.50 -3.52
C ARG A 129 34.26 1.86 -2.43
N VAL A 130 33.06 1.33 -2.51
CA VAL A 130 32.02 1.52 -1.47
C VAL A 130 32.46 0.89 -0.15
N ILE A 131 32.97 -0.35 -0.19
CA ILE A 131 33.48 -1.05 1.00
C ILE A 131 34.64 -0.26 1.63
N ASP A 132 35.60 0.20 0.82
CA ASP A 132 36.75 0.98 1.30
C ASP A 132 36.31 2.32 1.90
N GLY A 133 35.33 2.99 1.26
CA GLY A 133 34.73 4.22 1.80
C GLY A 133 34.01 4.00 3.14
N LEU A 134 33.26 2.91 3.30
CA LEU A 134 32.59 2.58 4.55
C LEU A 134 33.58 2.22 5.66
N ARG A 135 34.68 1.53 5.34
CA ARG A 135 35.73 1.19 6.30
C ARG A 135 36.54 2.40 6.73
N ALA A 136 36.61 3.44 5.90
CA ALA A 136 37.33 4.69 6.22
C ALA A 136 36.55 5.58 7.20
N ILE A 137 35.24 5.29 7.44
CA ILE A 137 34.45 6.00 8.45
C ILE A 137 34.88 5.51 9.82
N PRO A 138 35.46 6.37 10.68
CA PRO A 138 35.82 5.97 12.03
C PRO A 138 34.54 5.59 12.79
N ASP A 139 34.56 4.41 13.42
CA ASP A 139 33.48 4.00 14.33
C ASP A 139 33.30 5.08 15.38
N SER A 140 32.21 5.82 15.28
CA SER A 140 31.76 6.72 16.35
C SER A 140 31.21 5.85 17.50
N ARG A 141 32.09 5.08 18.13
CA ARG A 141 31.81 4.54 19.45
C ARG A 141 31.67 5.73 20.36
N GLY A 142 30.41 6.03 20.68
CA GLY A 142 30.11 7.03 21.70
C GLY A 142 30.97 6.74 22.92
N VAL A 143 31.86 7.66 23.21
CA VAL A 143 32.56 7.71 24.49
C VAL A 143 31.49 8.03 25.49
N LEU A 144 30.91 6.98 26.13
CA LEU A 144 30.24 7.15 27.39
C LEU A 144 31.30 7.65 28.33
N ARG A 145 31.32 8.98 28.54
CA ARG A 145 32.04 9.56 29.67
C ARG A 145 31.28 9.10 30.91
N ASP A 146 31.83 8.10 31.57
CA ASP A 146 31.60 7.91 33.00
C ASP A 146 32.11 9.17 33.67
N THR A 147 31.20 10.00 34.12
CA THR A 147 31.47 11.11 35.04
C THR A 147 31.27 10.56 36.41
N ASP A 148 32.35 10.30 37.06
CA ASP A 148 32.46 10.03 38.51
C ASP A 148 32.00 11.25 39.30
#